data_e3b0eef4d89d33a8fe09369757507d5f
#
_entry.id   e3b0eef4d89d33a8fe09369757507d5f
#
_cell.length_a   1.000
_cell.length_b   1.000
_cell.length_c   1.000
_cell.angle_alpha   90.00
_cell.angle_beta   90.00
_cell.angle_gamma   90.00
#
_symmetry.space_group_name_H-M   'P 1'
#
loop_
_entity.id
_entity.type
_entity.pdbx_description
1 polymer ?
#
loop_
_entity_poly.entity_id
_entity_poly.type
_entity_poly.pdbx_seq_one_letter_code
_entity_poly.pdbx_strand_id
1 'polypeptide(L)'
;MIKKYFLLNALFVLSVISYAEPLDPVKLLSSYVGIDTVNPPGNESRAVDFYAKIFEEEGIEFSSAESAPGRGNIWARIKGGDLPALVLLQHTDVVPATKKYWD
;
A
#
# COMPACT_ATOMS: atom_id res chain seq x y z
N MET A 1 46.99 34.73 31.31
CA MET A 1 46.93 33.62 30.32
C MET A 1 45.65 32.85 30.55
N ILE A 2 44.57 33.11 29.79
CA ILE A 2 43.27 32.43 29.94
C ILE A 2 43.21 31.38 28.85
N LYS A 3 43.31 30.09 29.24
CA LYS A 3 43.12 28.97 28.31
C LYS A 3 41.59 28.80 28.06
N LYS A 4 41.16 29.15 26.83
CA LYS A 4 39.81 28.85 26.33
C LYS A 4 39.77 27.36 26.00
N TYR A 5 38.99 26.58 26.81
CA TYR A 5 38.63 25.24 26.46
C TYR A 5 37.46 25.33 25.49
N PHE A 6 37.72 24.96 24.24
CA PHE A 6 36.70 24.79 23.21
C PHE A 6 36.11 23.41 23.39
N LEU A 7 34.94 23.36 24.02
CA LEU A 7 34.12 22.12 24.09
C LEU A 7 33.51 21.89 22.73
N LEU A 8 34.07 20.95 21.99
CA LEU A 8 33.53 20.45 20.74
C LEU A 8 32.39 19.47 21.12
N ASN A 9 31.14 19.96 21.15
CA ASN A 9 29.98 19.09 21.25
C ASN A 9 29.78 18.36 19.93
N ALA A 10 30.34 17.15 19.82
CA ALA A 10 29.97 16.22 18.75
C ALA A 10 28.56 15.70 18.98
N LEU A 11 27.59 16.31 18.31
CA LEU A 11 26.22 15.83 18.28
C LEU A 11 26.21 14.55 17.43
N PHE A 12 26.24 13.40 18.10
CA PHE A 12 26.11 12.09 17.47
C PHE A 12 24.63 11.90 17.12
N VAL A 13 24.25 12.27 15.90
CA VAL A 13 22.91 11.97 15.37
C VAL A 13 22.89 10.48 15.06
N LEU A 14 22.37 9.67 16.00
CA LEU A 14 21.99 8.29 15.70
C LEU A 14 20.79 8.35 14.74
N SER A 15 21.05 8.21 13.45
CA SER A 15 20.01 7.89 12.49
C SER A 15 19.55 6.46 12.78
N VAL A 16 18.41 6.32 13.44
CA VAL A 16 17.73 5.03 13.58
C VAL A 16 17.21 4.68 12.19
N ILE A 17 17.94 3.82 11.49
CA ILE A 17 17.45 3.22 10.25
C ILE A 17 16.36 2.23 10.71
N SER A 18 15.11 2.67 10.64
CA SER A 18 13.97 1.78 10.83
C SER A 18 13.89 0.90 9.58
N TYR A 19 14.31 -0.34 9.71
CA TYR A 19 14.01 -1.36 8.71
C TYR A 19 12.53 -1.71 8.91
N ALA A 20 11.68 -1.31 7.97
CA ALA A 20 10.33 -1.84 7.92
C ALA A 20 10.43 -3.36 7.72
N GLU A 21 9.70 -4.12 8.53
CA GLU A 21 9.59 -5.56 8.33
C GLU A 21 8.99 -5.83 6.94
N PRO A 22 9.55 -6.78 6.17
CA PRO A 22 9.01 -7.10 4.86
C PRO A 22 7.52 -7.47 4.97
N LEU A 23 6.71 -6.99 4.05
CA LEU A 23 5.30 -7.36 3.97
C LEU A 23 5.18 -8.89 3.86
N ASP A 24 4.45 -9.51 4.78
CA ASP A 24 4.13 -10.93 4.72
C ASP A 24 3.06 -11.16 3.64
N PRO A 25 3.38 -11.81 2.51
CA PRO A 25 2.45 -11.94 1.39
C PRO A 25 1.21 -12.78 1.76
N VAL A 26 1.33 -13.71 2.70
CA VAL A 26 0.20 -14.54 3.14
C VAL A 26 -0.77 -13.71 3.96
N LYS A 27 -0.27 -12.91 4.90
CA LYS A 27 -1.12 -12.00 5.68
C LYS A 27 -1.75 -10.93 4.80
N LEU A 28 -0.98 -10.38 3.86
CA LEU A 28 -1.47 -9.38 2.94
C LEU A 28 -2.62 -9.92 2.08
N LEU A 29 -2.44 -11.09 1.49
CA LEU A 29 -3.47 -11.75 0.70
C LEU A 29 -4.70 -12.10 1.55
N SER A 30 -4.52 -12.64 2.75
CA SER A 30 -5.61 -12.97 3.66
C SER A 30 -6.44 -11.73 4.02
N SER A 31 -5.77 -10.61 4.30
CA SER A 31 -6.44 -9.34 4.59
C SER A 31 -7.21 -8.82 3.38
N TYR A 32 -6.62 -8.91 2.19
CA TYR A 32 -7.27 -8.48 0.95
C TYR A 32 -8.52 -9.32 0.62
N VAL A 33 -8.44 -10.64 0.72
CA VAL A 33 -9.57 -11.55 0.48
C VAL A 33 -10.72 -11.33 1.47
N GLY A 34 -10.42 -10.81 2.67
CA GLY A 34 -11.43 -10.45 3.67
C GLY A 34 -12.22 -9.18 3.36
N ILE A 35 -11.85 -8.42 2.31
CA ILE A 35 -12.54 -7.17 1.93
C ILE A 35 -13.82 -7.53 1.16
N ASP A 36 -14.96 -7.03 1.64
CA ASP A 36 -16.25 -7.24 0.97
C ASP A 36 -16.38 -6.30 -0.25
N THR A 37 -16.15 -6.86 -1.42
CA THR A 37 -16.33 -6.23 -2.74
C THR A 37 -17.30 -7.00 -3.59
N VAL A 38 -18.27 -7.68 -2.96
CA VAL A 38 -19.29 -8.46 -3.68
C VAL A 38 -20.13 -7.55 -4.59
N ASN A 39 -20.23 -7.94 -5.85
CA ASN A 39 -20.99 -7.23 -6.88
C ASN A 39 -22.22 -8.05 -7.32
N PRO A 40 -23.44 -7.48 -7.25
CA PRO A 40 -23.80 -6.16 -6.75
C PRO A 40 -23.76 -6.03 -5.21
N PRO A 41 -23.58 -4.81 -4.64
CA PRO A 41 -23.44 -3.52 -5.34
C PRO A 41 -22.01 -3.18 -5.75
N GLY A 42 -20.97 -3.92 -5.32
CA GLY A 42 -19.58 -3.66 -5.58
C GLY A 42 -18.82 -3.24 -4.33
N ASN A 43 -18.64 -1.95 -4.06
CA ASN A 43 -17.83 -1.38 -2.95
C ASN A 43 -16.31 -1.54 -3.13
N GLU A 44 -15.83 -1.50 -4.37
CA GLU A 44 -14.40 -1.62 -4.68
C GLU A 44 -13.56 -0.51 -4.05
N SER A 45 -14.18 0.62 -3.67
CA SER A 45 -13.50 1.68 -2.91
C SER A 45 -12.89 1.18 -1.60
N ARG A 46 -13.42 0.11 -0.99
CA ARG A 46 -12.80 -0.55 0.17
C ARG A 46 -11.45 -1.19 -0.17
N ALA A 47 -11.35 -1.79 -1.37
CA ALA A 47 -10.07 -2.33 -1.86
C ALA A 47 -9.11 -1.21 -2.24
N VAL A 48 -9.62 -0.08 -2.77
CA VAL A 48 -8.83 1.12 -3.03
C VAL A 48 -8.20 1.63 -1.73
N ASP A 49 -8.98 1.78 -0.66
CA ASP A 49 -8.49 2.24 0.65
C ASP A 49 -7.42 1.29 1.22
N PHE A 50 -7.61 -0.01 1.04
CA PHE A 50 -6.63 -1.02 1.45
C PHE A 50 -5.29 -0.86 0.73
N TYR A 51 -5.31 -0.72 -0.60
CA TYR A 51 -4.08 -0.55 -1.38
C TYR A 51 -3.46 0.83 -1.18
N ALA A 52 -4.27 1.88 -1.06
CA ALA A 52 -3.79 3.24 -0.80
C ALA A 52 -2.93 3.29 0.46
N LYS A 53 -3.40 2.66 1.54
CA LYS A 53 -2.64 2.58 2.79
C LYS A 53 -1.28 1.89 2.60
N ILE A 54 -1.23 0.78 1.85
CA ILE A 54 0.03 0.08 1.57
C ILE A 54 0.96 0.96 0.75
N PHE A 55 0.45 1.62 -0.29
CA PHE A 55 1.26 2.49 -1.13
C PHE A 55 1.81 3.69 -0.37
N GLU A 56 1.02 4.27 0.56
CA GLU A 56 1.48 5.33 1.46
C GLU A 56 2.60 4.84 2.38
N GLU A 57 2.41 3.68 3.03
CA GLU A 57 3.40 3.08 3.94
C GLU A 57 4.72 2.75 3.23
N GLU A 58 4.65 2.31 1.97
CA GLU A 58 5.81 1.96 1.14
C GLU A 58 6.36 3.15 0.33
N GLY A 59 5.77 4.34 0.44
CA GLY A 59 6.20 5.53 -0.29
C GLY A 59 6.01 5.42 -1.81
N ILE A 60 5.01 4.66 -2.26
CA ILE A 60 4.67 4.48 -3.68
C ILE A 60 3.64 5.53 -4.08
N GLU A 61 3.97 6.36 -5.08
CA GLU A 61 3.02 7.31 -5.66
C GLU A 61 1.89 6.56 -6.39
N PHE A 62 0.66 6.92 -6.08
CA PHE A 62 -0.53 6.33 -6.70
C PHE A 62 -1.57 7.38 -7.03
N SER A 63 -2.56 6.97 -7.79
CA SER A 63 -3.77 7.74 -8.07
C SER A 63 -4.99 6.83 -7.96
N SER A 64 -6.14 7.42 -7.63
CA SER A 64 -7.40 6.70 -7.57
C SER A 64 -8.52 7.52 -8.20
N ALA A 65 -9.57 6.83 -8.63
CA ALA A 65 -10.79 7.46 -9.13
C ALA A 65 -11.98 6.52 -8.92
N GLU A 66 -13.17 7.09 -8.79
CA GLU A 66 -14.42 6.32 -8.80
C GLU A 66 -15.17 6.53 -10.13
N SER A 67 -15.67 5.46 -10.71
CA SER A 67 -16.55 5.51 -11.88
C SER A 67 -18.01 5.77 -11.49
N ALA A 68 -18.39 5.40 -10.26
CA ALA A 68 -19.66 5.65 -9.57
C ALA A 68 -19.42 5.53 -8.06
N PRO A 69 -20.33 5.99 -7.19
CA PRO A 69 -20.18 5.85 -5.74
C PRO A 69 -19.85 4.40 -5.32
N GLY A 70 -18.73 4.22 -4.62
CA GLY A 70 -18.21 2.93 -4.17
C GLY A 70 -17.49 2.09 -5.24
N ARG A 71 -17.48 2.51 -6.52
CA ARG A 71 -16.84 1.81 -7.65
C ARG A 71 -15.45 2.38 -7.89
N GLY A 72 -14.55 2.13 -6.95
CA GLY A 72 -13.20 2.69 -6.93
C GLY A 72 -12.22 1.94 -7.84
N ASN A 73 -11.27 2.71 -8.37
CA ASN A 73 -10.09 2.23 -9.10
C ASN A 73 -8.85 2.84 -8.49
N ILE A 74 -7.75 2.13 -8.46
CA ILE A 74 -6.45 2.62 -8.01
C ILE A 74 -5.36 2.13 -8.96
N TRP A 75 -4.36 2.97 -9.20
CA TRP A 75 -3.20 2.60 -9.99
C TRP A 75 -1.94 3.27 -9.45
N ALA A 76 -0.83 2.58 -9.56
CA ALA A 76 0.48 3.07 -9.16
C ALA A 76 1.50 2.77 -10.26
N ARG A 77 2.60 3.52 -10.29
CA ARG A 77 3.70 3.29 -11.20
C ARG A 77 5.02 3.31 -10.45
N ILE A 78 5.75 2.23 -10.54
CA ILE A 78 7.14 2.15 -10.09
C ILE A 78 8.04 2.40 -11.30
N LYS A 79 8.87 3.44 -11.23
CA LYS A 79 9.83 3.75 -12.29
C LYS A 79 10.96 2.74 -12.24
N GLY A 80 11.20 2.05 -13.37
CA GLY A 80 12.32 1.15 -13.54
C GLY A 80 13.46 1.82 -14.33
N GLY A 81 13.55 1.57 -15.61
CA GLY A 81 14.52 2.15 -16.54
C GLY A 81 13.84 2.60 -17.82
N ASP A 82 14.60 2.56 -18.92
CA ASP A 82 14.15 3.02 -20.24
C ASP A 82 13.41 1.94 -21.06
N LEU A 83 13.26 0.74 -20.50
CA LEU A 83 12.51 -0.34 -21.14
C LEU A 83 11.00 -0.07 -21.08
N PRO A 84 10.22 -0.67 -22.01
CA PRO A 84 8.76 -0.62 -21.95
C PRO A 84 8.22 -1.09 -20.59
N ALA A 85 7.17 -0.43 -20.11
CA ALA A 85 6.55 -0.78 -18.84
C ALA A 85 5.82 -2.12 -18.91
N LEU A 86 5.95 -2.93 -17.85
CA LEU A 86 5.05 -4.04 -17.59
C LEU A 86 3.80 -3.49 -16.88
N VAL A 87 2.62 -3.83 -17.39
CA VAL A 87 1.35 -3.48 -16.76
C VAL A 87 0.74 -4.74 -16.15
N LEU A 88 0.46 -4.70 -14.85
CA LEU A 88 -0.30 -5.70 -14.13
C LEU A 88 -1.70 -5.15 -13.89
N LEU A 89 -2.72 -5.82 -14.40
CA LEU A 89 -4.11 -5.40 -14.31
C LEU A 89 -4.96 -6.49 -13.67
N GLN A 90 -5.78 -6.11 -12.72
CA GLN A 90 -6.77 -7.00 -12.09
C GLN A 90 -8.05 -6.24 -11.77
N HIS A 91 -9.18 -6.94 -11.68
CA HIS A 91 -10.40 -6.43 -11.08
C HIS A 91 -10.46 -6.82 -9.60
N THR A 92 -11.20 -6.05 -8.80
CA THR A 92 -11.29 -6.23 -7.35
C THR A 92 -12.68 -6.68 -6.89
N ASP A 93 -13.70 -6.57 -7.74
CA ASP A 93 -15.02 -7.07 -7.42
C ASP A 93 -15.09 -8.61 -7.53
N VAL A 94 -15.96 -9.19 -6.73
CA VAL A 94 -16.20 -10.63 -6.69
C VAL A 94 -17.68 -10.95 -6.81
N VAL A 95 -18.00 -12.12 -7.31
CA VAL A 95 -19.39 -12.62 -7.36
C VAL A 95 -19.84 -13.11 -5.99
N PRO A 96 -21.15 -13.07 -5.68
CA PRO A 96 -21.67 -13.64 -4.44
C PRO A 96 -21.40 -15.14 -4.34
N ALA A 97 -20.97 -15.58 -3.16
CA ALA A 97 -20.85 -17.01 -2.83
C ALA A 97 -21.96 -17.40 -1.84
N THR A 98 -22.72 -18.43 -2.17
CA THR A 98 -23.78 -18.92 -1.30
C THR A 98 -23.20 -19.99 -0.37
N LYS A 99 -23.13 -19.69 0.94
CA LYS A 99 -22.51 -20.55 1.96
C LYS A 99 -22.95 -22.03 1.91
N LYS A 100 -24.20 -22.29 1.57
CA LYS A 100 -24.74 -23.68 1.52
C LYS A 100 -24.06 -24.60 0.49
N TYR A 101 -23.26 -24.05 -0.42
CA TYR A 101 -22.50 -24.80 -1.44
C TYR A 101 -21.02 -24.97 -1.11
N TRP A 102 -20.58 -24.48 0.08
CA TRP A 102 -19.20 -24.50 0.51
C TRP A 102 -19.13 -25.15 1.89
N ASP A 103 -18.29 -26.15 2.04
CA ASP A 103 -18.06 -26.87 3.30
C ASP A 103 -17.26 -26.02 4.31
#